data_6e6cbf720f21a021b923d9f285072acd
#
_entry.id   6e6cbf720f21a021b923d9f285072acd
#
_cell.length_a   1.000
_cell.length_b   1.000
_cell.length_c   1.000
_cell.angle_alpha   90.00
_cell.angle_beta   90.00
_cell.angle_gamma   90.00
#
_symmetry.space_group_name_H-M   'P 1'
#
loop_
_entity.id
_entity.type
_entity.pdbx_description
1 polymer ?
#
loop_
_entity_poly.entity_id
_entity_poly.type
_entity_poly.pdbx_seq_one_letter_code
_entity_poly.pdbx_strand_id
1 'polypeptide(L)'
;DQKLTEELYGVGCRKGSDLASFINSVMADAYADGVLEATAETYGVQAALVEQPASEFTASESDSDVQYIKDKGTLVIGITEFEPMDYQDADGNWIGFDADMAKLVAEKLGVEPVFTVINWDNKVFELNGKGIDVVWNGMTITTAAQESMECTNAYCNNAQVIVTK
;
A
#
# COMPACT_ATOMS: atom_id res chain seq x y z
N ASP A 1 -26.04 10.88 -5.32
CA ASP A 1 -24.90 11.34 -4.52
C ASP A 1 -24.01 12.21 -5.39
N GLN A 2 -23.64 13.40 -4.88
CA GLN A 2 -22.67 14.25 -5.58
C GLN A 2 -21.28 13.92 -5.08
N LYS A 3 -20.38 13.51 -5.99
CA LYS A 3 -18.95 13.37 -5.71
C LYS A 3 -18.34 14.77 -5.60
N LEU A 4 -17.63 15.05 -4.50
CA LEU A 4 -16.89 16.30 -4.29
C LEU A 4 -15.48 16.19 -4.87
N THR A 5 -14.85 15.05 -4.70
CA THR A 5 -13.52 14.75 -5.22
C THR A 5 -13.45 13.30 -5.66
N GLU A 6 -12.62 13.01 -6.65
CA GLU A 6 -12.16 11.67 -6.97
C GLU A 6 -10.71 11.57 -6.54
N GLU A 7 -10.38 10.51 -5.81
CA GLU A 7 -9.07 10.24 -5.26
C GLU A 7 -8.61 8.86 -5.70
N LEU A 8 -7.31 8.68 -5.80
CA LEU A 8 -6.68 7.40 -6.10
C LEU A 8 -5.78 7.00 -4.94
N TYR A 9 -5.94 5.77 -4.45
CA TYR A 9 -5.08 5.22 -3.41
C TYR A 9 -3.88 4.51 -4.01
N GLY A 10 -2.72 4.72 -3.43
CA GLY A 10 -1.48 4.04 -3.74
C GLY A 10 -0.63 3.81 -2.50
N VAL A 11 0.46 3.10 -2.68
CA VAL A 11 1.45 2.83 -1.62
C VAL A 11 2.59 3.81 -1.75
N GLY A 12 3.03 4.39 -0.64
CA GLY A 12 4.20 5.28 -0.57
C GLY A 12 5.45 4.55 -0.11
N CYS A 13 6.51 4.63 -0.88
CA CYS A 13 7.85 4.14 -0.55
C CYS A 13 8.82 5.30 -0.42
N ARG A 14 10.05 5.05 0.09
CA ARG A 14 11.11 6.05 0.06
C ARG A 14 11.32 6.58 -1.35
N LYS A 15 11.61 7.86 -1.48
CA LYS A 15 11.83 8.47 -2.80
C LYS A 15 12.98 7.78 -3.53
N GLY A 16 12.72 7.37 -4.79
CA GLY A 16 13.68 6.62 -5.61
C GLY A 16 13.83 5.14 -5.26
N SER A 17 12.97 4.61 -4.37
CA SER A 17 12.99 3.20 -3.98
C SER A 17 12.51 2.28 -5.11
N ASP A 18 13.21 1.16 -5.33
CA ASP A 18 12.78 0.09 -6.22
C ASP A 18 11.63 -0.77 -5.64
N LEU A 19 11.29 -0.56 -4.37
CA LEU A 19 10.18 -1.26 -3.72
C LEU A 19 8.83 -0.95 -4.38
N ALA A 20 8.61 0.29 -4.85
CA ALA A 20 7.38 0.65 -5.54
C ALA A 20 7.18 -0.18 -6.82
N SER A 21 8.23 -0.39 -7.59
CA SER A 21 8.23 -1.25 -8.79
C SER A 21 7.98 -2.73 -8.42
N PHE A 22 8.56 -3.21 -7.31
CA PHE A 22 8.29 -4.56 -6.80
C PHE A 22 6.82 -4.73 -6.40
N ILE A 23 6.26 -3.78 -5.66
CA ILE A 23 4.84 -3.80 -5.27
C ILE A 23 3.94 -3.79 -6.51
N ASN A 24 4.24 -2.95 -7.50
CA ASN A 24 3.48 -2.92 -8.76
C ASN A 24 3.47 -4.28 -9.45
N SER A 25 4.59 -5.00 -9.48
CA SER A 25 4.64 -6.35 -10.08
C SER A 25 3.79 -7.36 -9.30
N VAL A 26 3.85 -7.34 -7.98
CA VAL A 26 3.02 -8.23 -7.13
C VAL A 26 1.53 -7.91 -7.30
N MET A 27 1.15 -6.64 -7.35
CA MET A 27 -0.24 -6.22 -7.53
C MET A 27 -0.75 -6.59 -8.92
N ALA A 28 0.08 -6.49 -9.96
CA ALA A 28 -0.26 -6.91 -11.32
C ALA A 28 -0.52 -8.42 -11.40
N ASP A 29 0.35 -9.23 -10.79
CA ASP A 29 0.16 -10.68 -10.72
C ASP A 29 -1.10 -11.05 -9.92
N ALA A 30 -1.31 -10.43 -8.77
CA ALA A 30 -2.49 -10.64 -7.92
C ALA A 30 -3.80 -10.23 -8.63
N TYR A 31 -3.76 -9.22 -9.47
CA TYR A 31 -4.89 -8.81 -10.30
C TYR A 31 -5.17 -9.84 -11.39
N ALA A 32 -4.15 -10.28 -12.11
CA ALA A 32 -4.26 -11.27 -13.18
C ALA A 32 -4.76 -12.63 -12.68
N ASP A 33 -4.33 -13.05 -11.49
CA ASP A 33 -4.71 -14.31 -10.85
C ASP A 33 -6.05 -14.25 -10.09
N GLY A 34 -6.69 -13.08 -10.02
CA GLY A 34 -7.95 -12.86 -9.30
C GLY A 34 -7.82 -12.75 -7.78
N VAL A 35 -6.61 -12.79 -7.23
CA VAL A 35 -6.35 -12.69 -5.78
C VAL A 35 -6.74 -11.30 -5.27
N LEU A 36 -6.42 -10.25 -6.03
CA LEU A 36 -6.74 -8.88 -5.67
C LEU A 36 -8.26 -8.68 -5.58
N GLU A 37 -9.02 -9.19 -6.55
CA GLU A 37 -10.49 -9.11 -6.57
C GLU A 37 -11.12 -9.89 -5.41
N ALA A 38 -10.66 -11.13 -5.18
CA ALA A 38 -11.16 -11.95 -4.07
C ALA A 38 -10.90 -11.30 -2.69
N THR A 39 -9.73 -10.68 -2.51
CA THR A 39 -9.42 -9.93 -1.30
C THR A 39 -10.33 -8.71 -1.16
N ALA A 40 -10.54 -7.97 -2.25
CA ALA A 40 -11.43 -6.82 -2.26
C ALA A 40 -12.90 -7.19 -1.96
N GLU A 41 -13.38 -8.32 -2.47
CA GLU A 41 -14.72 -8.84 -2.15
C GLU A 41 -14.86 -9.16 -0.66
N THR A 42 -13.81 -9.73 -0.05
CA THR A 42 -13.79 -10.04 1.39
C THR A 42 -14.05 -8.80 2.25
N TYR A 43 -13.54 -7.66 1.84
CA TYR A 43 -13.66 -6.38 2.55
C TYR A 43 -14.70 -5.42 1.96
N GLY A 44 -15.41 -5.83 0.91
CA GLY A 44 -16.49 -5.05 0.29
C GLY A 44 -15.99 -3.83 -0.52
N VAL A 45 -14.75 -3.85 -0.99
CA VAL A 45 -14.14 -2.75 -1.75
C VAL A 45 -13.93 -3.06 -3.25
N GLN A 46 -14.45 -4.17 -3.74
CA GLN A 46 -14.28 -4.61 -5.13
C GLN A 46 -14.73 -3.58 -6.16
N ALA A 47 -15.77 -2.79 -5.87
CA ALA A 47 -16.25 -1.74 -6.77
C ALA A 47 -15.28 -0.55 -6.90
N ALA A 48 -14.32 -0.44 -6.00
CA ALA A 48 -13.31 0.62 -5.99
C ALA A 48 -11.98 0.20 -6.63
N LEU A 49 -11.81 -1.09 -6.99
CA LEU A 49 -10.56 -1.57 -7.57
C LEU A 49 -10.24 -0.86 -8.89
N VAL A 50 -8.95 -0.59 -9.07
CA VAL A 50 -8.37 -0.09 -10.31
C VAL A 50 -7.64 -1.23 -11.01
N GLU A 51 -7.84 -1.35 -12.32
CA GLU A 51 -7.10 -2.31 -13.14
C GLU A 51 -5.59 -2.14 -12.99
N GLN A 52 -4.89 -3.24 -12.78
CA GLN A 52 -3.44 -3.23 -12.65
C GLN A 52 -2.80 -3.59 -13.99
N PRO A 53 -2.03 -2.68 -14.59
CA PRO A 53 -1.29 -2.99 -15.82
C PRO A 53 -0.20 -4.02 -15.52
N ALA A 54 0.10 -4.87 -16.50
CA ALA A 54 1.24 -5.77 -16.40
C ALA A 54 2.50 -4.98 -16.04
N SER A 55 3.23 -5.43 -15.04
CA SER A 55 4.40 -4.76 -14.51
C SER A 55 5.47 -5.76 -14.14
N GLU A 56 6.70 -5.49 -14.51
CA GLU A 56 7.86 -6.29 -14.17
C GLU A 56 8.72 -5.55 -13.15
N PHE A 57 9.23 -6.28 -12.16
CA PHE A 57 10.16 -5.72 -11.19
C PHE A 57 11.54 -5.52 -11.83
N THR A 58 12.09 -4.33 -11.64
CA THR A 58 13.47 -4.02 -11.97
C THR A 58 14.19 -3.54 -10.72
N ALA A 59 15.17 -4.32 -10.26
CA ALA A 59 16.00 -3.95 -9.12
C ALA A 59 16.90 -2.77 -9.45
N SER A 60 17.10 -1.88 -8.48
CA SER A 60 18.11 -0.83 -8.57
C SER A 60 19.53 -1.44 -8.60
N GLU A 61 20.41 -0.87 -9.40
CA GLU A 61 21.81 -1.31 -9.48
C GLU A 61 22.61 -0.98 -8.21
N SER A 62 22.16 0.04 -7.46
CA SER A 62 22.74 0.43 -6.17
C SER A 62 21.62 0.84 -5.22
N ASP A 63 21.86 0.70 -3.93
CA ASP A 63 20.94 1.14 -2.86
C ASP A 63 19.51 0.59 -2.99
N SER A 64 19.37 -0.69 -3.36
CA SER A 64 18.07 -1.36 -3.48
C SER A 64 17.40 -1.48 -2.11
N ASP A 65 16.23 -0.87 -1.97
CA ASP A 65 15.38 -1.04 -0.78
C ASP A 65 14.84 -2.47 -0.68
N VAL A 66 14.54 -3.10 -1.81
CA VAL A 66 14.12 -4.51 -1.86
C VAL A 66 15.19 -5.40 -1.25
N GLN A 67 16.46 -5.19 -1.62
CA GLN A 67 17.56 -5.97 -1.05
C GLN A 67 17.75 -5.66 0.45
N TYR A 68 17.70 -4.38 0.84
CA TYR A 68 17.76 -3.97 2.25
C TYR A 68 16.68 -4.65 3.10
N ILE A 69 15.43 -4.70 2.62
CA ILE A 69 14.31 -5.33 3.32
C ILE A 69 14.51 -6.84 3.43
N LYS A 70 14.97 -7.50 2.36
CA LYS A 70 15.29 -8.93 2.37
C LYS A 70 16.40 -9.25 3.38
N ASP A 71 17.45 -8.46 3.41
CA ASP A 71 18.58 -8.66 4.34
C ASP A 71 18.16 -8.42 5.80
N LYS A 72 17.27 -7.46 6.04
CA LYS A 72 16.68 -7.17 7.34
C LYS A 72 15.70 -8.25 7.81
N GLY A 73 15.02 -8.92 6.86
CA GLY A 73 14.04 -9.97 7.13
C GLY A 73 12.64 -9.48 7.52
N THR A 74 12.36 -8.18 7.45
CA THR A 74 11.07 -7.59 7.78
C THR A 74 10.66 -6.51 6.80
N LEU A 75 9.36 -6.46 6.47
CA LEU A 75 8.71 -5.32 5.82
C LEU A 75 7.93 -4.54 6.88
N VAL A 76 8.37 -3.32 7.19
CA VAL A 76 7.71 -2.46 8.19
C VAL A 76 6.70 -1.57 7.49
N ILE A 77 5.41 -1.77 7.82
CA ILE A 77 4.27 -1.10 7.19
C ILE A 77 3.75 -0.01 8.14
N GLY A 78 3.84 1.24 7.72
CA GLY A 78 3.27 2.38 8.43
C GLY A 78 1.78 2.51 8.14
N ILE A 79 0.97 2.44 9.19
CA ILE A 79 -0.50 2.44 9.12
C ILE A 79 -1.12 3.36 10.16
N THR A 80 -2.42 3.62 9.99
CA THR A 80 -3.34 4.07 11.03
C THR A 80 -4.55 3.14 11.03
N GLU A 81 -5.36 3.16 12.05
CA GLU A 81 -6.63 2.43 12.05
C GLU A 81 -7.60 3.09 11.07
N PHE A 82 -7.95 2.38 10.00
CA PHE A 82 -8.75 2.87 8.88
C PHE A 82 -9.52 1.72 8.20
N GLU A 83 -10.63 1.29 8.82
CA GLU A 83 -11.50 0.25 8.24
C GLU A 83 -12.17 0.74 6.94
N PRO A 84 -12.25 -0.09 5.87
CA PRO A 84 -11.90 -1.51 5.79
C PRO A 84 -10.48 -1.79 5.27
N MET A 85 -9.61 -0.78 5.21
CA MET A 85 -8.26 -0.91 4.65
C MET A 85 -7.28 -1.51 5.65
N ASP A 86 -7.20 -0.95 6.86
CA ASP A 86 -6.36 -1.42 7.97
C ASP A 86 -7.11 -1.29 9.30
N TYR A 87 -7.35 -2.39 9.97
CA TYR A 87 -7.99 -2.39 11.29
C TYR A 87 -7.65 -3.68 12.03
N GLN A 88 -7.98 -3.75 13.32
CA GLN A 88 -7.71 -4.93 14.13
C GLN A 88 -8.97 -5.79 14.29
N ASP A 89 -8.78 -7.10 14.20
CA ASP A 89 -9.81 -8.06 14.60
C ASP A 89 -9.93 -8.17 16.13
N ALA A 90 -10.83 -9.03 16.61
CA ALA A 90 -11.06 -9.23 18.04
C ALA A 90 -9.84 -9.78 18.79
N ASP A 91 -8.90 -10.40 18.08
CA ASP A 91 -7.69 -10.98 18.63
C ASP A 91 -6.48 -10.01 18.53
N GLY A 92 -6.70 -8.82 17.98
CA GLY A 92 -5.67 -7.79 17.81
C GLY A 92 -4.78 -7.97 16.58
N ASN A 93 -5.15 -8.84 15.64
CA ASN A 93 -4.42 -9.00 14.39
C ASN A 93 -4.82 -7.90 13.40
N TRP A 94 -3.84 -7.34 12.70
CA TRP A 94 -4.12 -6.41 11.62
C TRP A 94 -4.73 -7.14 10.42
N ILE A 95 -5.90 -6.70 10.00
CA ILE A 95 -6.67 -7.17 8.86
C ILE A 95 -7.15 -5.98 8.04
N GLY A 96 -7.76 -6.25 6.89
CA GLY A 96 -8.22 -5.24 5.96
C GLY A 96 -7.62 -5.44 4.58
N PHE A 97 -8.15 -4.74 3.59
CA PHE A 97 -7.68 -4.89 2.22
C PHE A 97 -6.19 -4.54 2.09
N ASP A 98 -5.77 -3.39 2.61
CA ASP A 98 -4.37 -2.94 2.56
C ASP A 98 -3.47 -3.85 3.39
N ALA A 99 -3.91 -4.22 4.60
CA ALA A 99 -3.14 -5.11 5.47
C ALA A 99 -2.88 -6.48 4.81
N ASP A 100 -3.88 -7.07 4.15
CA ASP A 100 -3.72 -8.37 3.52
C ASP A 100 -2.87 -8.30 2.25
N MET A 101 -2.97 -7.22 1.47
CA MET A 101 -2.09 -7.00 0.32
C MET A 101 -0.65 -6.74 0.76
N ALA A 102 -0.43 -6.02 1.87
CA ALA A 102 0.90 -5.82 2.44
C ALA A 102 1.53 -7.14 2.92
N LYS A 103 0.73 -8.03 3.52
CA LYS A 103 1.18 -9.38 3.87
C LYS A 103 1.58 -10.20 2.64
N LEU A 104 0.80 -10.12 1.56
CA LEU A 104 1.13 -10.79 0.29
C LEU A 104 2.47 -10.28 -0.26
N VAL A 105 2.72 -8.98 -0.24
CA VAL A 105 4.00 -8.41 -0.67
C VAL A 105 5.15 -8.88 0.23
N ALA A 106 4.97 -8.92 1.55
CA ALA A 106 5.97 -9.46 2.47
C ALA A 106 6.28 -10.94 2.19
N GLU A 107 5.26 -11.76 1.92
CA GLU A 107 5.41 -13.17 1.50
C GLU A 107 6.24 -13.29 0.21
N LYS A 108 5.94 -12.48 -0.80
CA LYS A 108 6.67 -12.47 -2.07
C LYS A 108 8.12 -11.98 -1.92
N LEU A 109 8.40 -11.10 -0.95
CA LEU A 109 9.75 -10.69 -0.56
C LEU A 109 10.48 -11.79 0.24
N GLY A 110 9.74 -12.72 0.85
CA GLY A 110 10.28 -13.75 1.76
C GLY A 110 10.64 -13.18 3.14
N VAL A 111 9.89 -12.20 3.64
CA VAL A 111 10.11 -11.50 4.90
C VAL A 111 8.85 -11.45 5.75
N GLU A 112 9.00 -11.13 7.05
CA GLU A 112 7.88 -10.96 7.97
C GLU A 112 7.26 -9.57 7.83
N PRO A 113 5.91 -9.45 7.75
CA PRO A 113 5.23 -8.16 7.82
C PRO A 113 5.19 -7.64 9.25
N VAL A 114 5.55 -6.37 9.45
CA VAL A 114 5.49 -5.69 10.75
C VAL A 114 4.64 -4.43 10.60
N PHE A 115 3.47 -4.41 11.22
CA PHE A 115 2.57 -3.25 11.20
C PHE A 115 2.92 -2.29 12.31
N THR A 116 3.13 -1.02 11.97
CA THR A 116 3.50 0.05 12.89
C THR A 116 2.51 1.20 12.76
N VAL A 117 1.79 1.50 13.83
CA VAL A 117 0.92 2.67 13.88
C VAL A 117 1.78 3.94 13.94
N ILE A 118 1.59 4.83 12.98
CA ILE A 118 2.34 6.07 12.86
C ILE A 118 1.46 7.30 13.05
N ASN A 119 2.09 8.44 13.35
CA ASN A 119 1.45 9.72 13.14
C ASN A 119 1.48 10.02 11.62
N TRP A 120 0.29 10.17 11.02
CA TRP A 120 0.14 10.34 9.58
C TRP A 120 0.96 11.50 9.01
N ASP A 121 1.06 12.60 9.75
CA ASP A 121 1.82 13.77 9.32
C ASP A 121 3.33 13.52 9.25
N ASN A 122 3.82 12.52 9.97
CA ASN A 122 5.23 12.16 10.03
C ASN A 122 5.63 11.06 9.03
N LYS A 123 4.71 10.56 8.20
CA LYS A 123 4.96 9.39 7.30
C LYS A 123 6.21 9.52 6.43
N VAL A 124 6.45 10.69 5.85
CA VAL A 124 7.65 10.92 5.02
C VAL A 124 8.93 10.91 5.86
N PHE A 125 8.87 11.48 7.06
CA PHE A 125 10.00 11.46 7.99
C PHE A 125 10.34 10.03 8.43
N GLU A 126 9.31 9.22 8.75
CA GLU A 126 9.47 7.81 9.13
C GLU A 126 10.05 6.96 7.98
N LEU A 127 9.58 7.19 6.73
CA LEU A 127 10.14 6.54 5.54
C LEU A 127 11.63 6.88 5.37
N ASN A 128 11.97 8.15 5.39
CA ASN A 128 13.35 8.62 5.17
C ASN A 128 14.29 8.19 6.30
N GLY A 129 13.78 8.12 7.53
CA GLY A 129 14.50 7.62 8.70
C GLY A 129 14.61 6.11 8.77
N LYS A 130 14.01 5.37 7.82
CA LYS A 130 13.91 3.90 7.85
C LYS A 130 13.21 3.33 9.09
N GLY A 131 12.35 4.13 9.73
CA GLY A 131 11.43 3.67 10.76
C GLY A 131 10.33 2.79 10.21
N ILE A 132 9.91 3.08 8.98
CA ILE A 132 9.00 2.25 8.17
C ILE A 132 9.58 2.07 6.75
N ASP A 133 9.13 1.04 6.04
CA ASP A 133 9.54 0.76 4.67
C ASP A 133 8.50 1.23 3.66
N VAL A 134 7.23 1.17 4.02
CA VAL A 134 6.08 1.61 3.22
C VAL A 134 5.06 2.35 4.08
N VAL A 135 4.33 3.25 3.45
CA VAL A 135 3.05 3.80 3.93
C VAL A 135 1.96 3.13 3.13
N TRP A 136 1.14 2.31 3.78
CA TRP A 136 0.08 1.56 3.10
C TRP A 136 -1.21 1.64 3.93
N ASN A 137 -2.04 2.64 3.68
CA ASN A 137 -3.19 2.98 4.53
C ASN A 137 -4.23 3.81 3.78
N GLY A 138 -4.67 3.35 2.61
CA GLY A 138 -5.57 4.14 1.76
C GLY A 138 -4.99 5.52 1.46
N MET A 139 -3.70 5.59 1.15
CA MET A 139 -3.03 6.87 0.93
C MET A 139 -3.40 7.46 -0.42
N THR A 140 -3.96 8.65 -0.42
CA THR A 140 -4.26 9.39 -1.65
C THR A 140 -2.97 9.81 -2.37
N ILE A 141 -2.87 9.45 -3.65
CA ILE A 141 -1.77 9.87 -4.52
C ILE A 141 -2.01 11.33 -4.91
N THR A 142 -1.27 12.24 -4.30
CA THR A 142 -1.28 13.66 -4.61
C THR A 142 0.04 14.08 -5.24
N THR A 143 0.10 15.25 -5.86
CA THR A 143 1.37 15.81 -6.36
C THR A 143 2.41 15.91 -5.25
N ALA A 144 2.01 16.38 -4.06
CA ALA A 144 2.90 16.48 -2.90
C ALA A 144 3.41 15.09 -2.43
N ALA A 145 2.55 14.06 -2.47
CA ALA A 145 2.95 12.70 -2.16
C ALA A 145 4.00 12.18 -3.17
N GLN A 146 3.76 12.40 -4.47
CA GLN A 146 4.67 11.99 -5.53
C GLN A 146 6.02 12.75 -5.53
N GLU A 147 6.04 13.98 -5.05
CA GLU A 147 7.27 14.75 -4.87
C GLU A 147 8.15 14.22 -3.73
N SER A 148 7.52 13.74 -2.65
CA SER A 148 8.22 13.32 -1.42
C SER A 148 8.42 11.82 -1.27
N MET A 149 7.67 11.01 -2.01
CA MET A 149 7.70 9.54 -1.97
C MET A 149 7.76 8.96 -3.39
N GLU A 150 8.21 7.71 -3.50
CA GLU A 150 7.99 6.89 -4.68
C GLU A 150 6.64 6.18 -4.50
N CYS A 151 5.64 6.59 -5.30
CA CYS A 151 4.30 6.03 -5.21
C CYS A 151 4.13 4.89 -6.22
N THR A 152 3.39 3.85 -5.81
CA THR A 152 2.97 2.78 -6.72
C THR A 152 1.91 3.27 -7.71
N ASN A 153 1.54 2.42 -8.66
CA ASN A 153 0.29 2.58 -9.39
C ASN A 153 -0.89 2.63 -8.41
N ALA A 154 -1.94 3.35 -8.79
CA ALA A 154 -3.17 3.35 -8.01
C ALA A 154 -3.81 1.95 -8.01
N TYR A 155 -4.34 1.53 -6.87
CA TYR A 155 -5.02 0.23 -6.72
C TYR A 155 -6.51 0.37 -6.40
N CYS A 156 -6.94 1.49 -5.82
CA CYS A 156 -8.35 1.79 -5.52
C CYS A 156 -8.70 3.22 -5.87
N ASN A 157 -9.97 3.40 -6.28
CA ASN A 157 -10.63 4.70 -6.36
C ASN A 157 -11.23 5.04 -5.00
N ASN A 158 -11.24 6.31 -4.64
CA ASN A 158 -11.99 6.86 -3.53
C ASN A 158 -12.70 8.15 -3.96
N ALA A 159 -13.73 8.54 -3.24
CA ALA A 159 -14.42 9.80 -3.45
C ALA A 159 -14.99 10.31 -2.13
N GLN A 160 -14.92 11.61 -1.94
CA GLN A 160 -15.73 12.28 -0.93
C GLN A 160 -17.11 12.57 -1.51
N VAL A 161 -18.15 12.20 -0.78
CA VAL A 161 -19.55 12.34 -1.19
C VAL A 161 -20.35 13.12 -0.15
N ILE A 162 -21.36 13.85 -0.63
CA ILE A 162 -22.35 14.47 0.26
C ILE A 162 -23.48 13.45 0.47
N VAL A 163 -23.71 13.07 1.72
CA VAL A 163 -24.87 12.28 2.10
C VAL A 163 -25.97 13.23 2.53
N THR A 164 -27.08 13.22 1.79
CA THR A 164 -28.29 13.98 2.16
C THR A 164 -29.33 13.05 2.75
N LYS A 165 -30.05 13.53 3.77
CA LYS A 165 -31.21 12.81 4.35
C LYS A 165 -32.41 12.95 3.46
#